data_cab43a77892be6e0f258a401aa4aeab5
#
_entry.id   cab43a77892be6e0f258a401aa4aeab5
#
_cell.length_a   1.000
_cell.length_b   1.000
_cell.length_c   1.000
_cell.angle_alpha   90.00
_cell.angle_beta   90.00
_cell.angle_gamma   90.00
#
_symmetry.space_group_name_H-M   'P 1'
#
loop_
_entity.id
_entity.type
_entity.pdbx_description
1 polymer ?
#
loop_
_entity_poly.entity_id
_entity_poly.type
_entity_poly.pdbx_seq_one_letter_code
_entity_poly.pdbx_strand_id
1 'polypeptide(L)'
;FFPTPDTSSISVASYGIAIRIEQIILLPAIGLNFACLSLTGQNFGAVKYDRIREGYLICLKYGLILMVCGSLFLYFGAGYFMKIFTDDISVISTGIHYLQIAALFAPILPVLNISIALMQGVKKPIYTVFISLFKEVVGAAIIIWLLCFYLNYKLQGLWVGILIVNYLSVIIFLFIVNNQMKSLGLEIFRRK
;
A
#
# COMPACT_ATOMS: atom_id res chain seq x y z
N PHE A 1 -4.85 29.41 -1.29
CA PHE A 1 -4.26 29.55 0.05
C PHE A 1 -2.88 28.89 0.00
N PHE A 2 -1.84 29.64 -0.33
CA PHE A 2 -0.48 29.15 -0.22
C PHE A 2 -0.08 29.25 1.25
N PRO A 3 0.48 28.18 1.86
CA PRO A 3 0.97 28.25 3.22
C PRO A 3 2.09 29.29 3.31
N THR A 4 2.19 29.95 4.47
CA THR A 4 3.33 30.83 4.74
C THR A 4 4.65 30.03 4.65
N PRO A 5 5.80 30.64 4.34
CA PRO A 5 7.09 29.94 4.22
C PRO A 5 7.38 29.01 5.42
N ASP A 6 7.05 29.46 6.63
CA ASP A 6 7.24 28.67 7.87
C ASP A 6 6.35 27.43 7.92
N THR A 7 5.08 27.54 7.50
CA THR A 7 4.13 26.41 7.48
C THR A 7 4.52 25.38 6.41
N SER A 8 5.09 25.81 5.29
CA SER A 8 5.56 24.91 4.23
C SER A 8 6.78 24.10 4.67
N SER A 9 7.74 24.71 5.37
CA SER A 9 8.93 24.04 5.88
C SER A 9 8.59 22.98 6.94
N ILE A 10 7.67 23.29 7.86
CA ILE A 10 7.16 22.37 8.87
C ILE A 10 6.49 21.15 8.21
N SER A 11 5.64 21.38 7.22
CA SER A 11 4.95 20.29 6.52
C SER A 11 5.91 19.36 5.78
N VAL A 12 6.92 19.91 5.11
CA VAL A 12 7.94 19.12 4.41
C VAL A 12 8.79 18.32 5.39
N ALA A 13 9.23 18.94 6.50
CA ALA A 13 10.00 18.27 7.53
C ALA A 13 9.20 17.12 8.18
N SER A 14 7.94 17.38 8.56
CA SER A 14 7.05 16.39 9.16
C SER A 14 6.83 15.18 8.23
N TYR A 15 6.55 15.45 6.96
CA TYR A 15 6.35 14.40 5.95
C TYR A 15 7.63 13.59 5.72
N GLY A 16 8.78 14.28 5.62
CA GLY A 16 10.08 13.62 5.41
C GLY A 16 10.47 12.66 6.54
N ILE A 17 10.19 13.01 7.79
CA ILE A 17 10.42 12.13 8.94
C ILE A 17 9.40 10.98 8.94
N ALA A 18 8.13 11.31 8.80
CA ALA A 18 7.03 10.34 8.90
C ALA A 18 7.13 9.25 7.83
N ILE A 19 7.47 9.59 6.58
CA ILE A 19 7.63 8.59 5.51
C ILE A 19 8.80 7.63 5.78
N ARG A 20 9.86 8.07 6.44
CA ARG A 20 10.97 7.18 6.83
C ARG A 20 10.54 6.19 7.90
N ILE A 21 9.75 6.62 8.87
CA ILE A 21 9.18 5.74 9.91
C ILE A 21 8.25 4.71 9.25
N GLU A 22 7.36 5.16 8.36
CA GLU A 22 6.47 4.28 7.61
C GLU A 22 7.24 3.23 6.79
N GLN A 23 8.29 3.64 6.08
CA GLN A 23 9.12 2.74 5.27
C GLN A 23 9.75 1.62 6.11
N ILE A 24 10.24 1.91 7.32
CA ILE A 24 10.81 0.89 8.22
C ILE A 24 9.76 -0.17 8.56
N ILE A 25 8.53 0.24 8.82
CA ILE A 25 7.43 -0.67 9.17
C ILE A 25 6.98 -1.50 7.95
N LEU A 26 7.15 -0.98 6.74
CA LEU A 26 6.83 -1.69 5.49
C LEU A 26 7.87 -2.74 5.09
N LEU A 27 9.11 -2.70 5.61
CA LEU A 27 10.19 -3.62 5.22
C LEU A 27 9.83 -5.11 5.30
N PRO A 28 9.18 -5.63 6.37
CA PRO A 28 8.78 -7.04 6.40
C PRO A 28 7.77 -7.42 5.32
N ALA A 29 6.84 -6.52 4.97
CA ALA A 29 5.88 -6.75 3.89
C ALA A 29 6.56 -6.78 2.52
N ILE A 30 7.60 -5.97 2.31
CA ILE A 30 8.43 -6.00 1.10
C ILE A 30 9.18 -7.34 1.00
N GLY A 31 9.71 -7.87 2.10
CA GLY A 31 10.32 -9.19 2.15
C GLY A 31 9.36 -10.30 1.71
N LEU A 32 8.10 -10.28 2.20
CA LEU A 32 7.06 -11.21 1.78
C LEU A 32 6.68 -11.08 0.30
N ASN A 33 6.72 -9.87 -0.26
CA ASN A 33 6.51 -9.65 -1.68
C ASN A 33 7.56 -10.38 -2.52
N PHE A 34 8.85 -10.25 -2.19
CA PHE A 34 9.93 -10.97 -2.88
C PHE A 34 9.84 -12.49 -2.69
N ALA A 35 9.46 -12.96 -1.52
CA ALA A 35 9.24 -14.38 -1.26
C ALA A 35 8.10 -14.93 -2.13
N CYS A 36 6.97 -14.21 -2.23
CA CYS A 36 5.85 -14.57 -3.09
C CYS A 36 6.25 -14.60 -4.58
N LEU A 37 7.01 -13.61 -5.04
CA LEU A 37 7.51 -13.54 -6.41
C LEU A 37 8.37 -14.75 -6.76
N SER A 38 9.35 -15.06 -5.91
CA SER A 38 10.26 -16.19 -6.09
C SER A 38 9.52 -17.54 -6.09
N LEU A 39 8.66 -17.75 -5.07
CA LEU A 39 7.86 -18.97 -4.96
C LEU A 39 6.94 -19.14 -6.17
N THR A 40 6.27 -18.08 -6.59
CA THR A 40 5.38 -18.12 -7.76
C THR A 40 6.14 -18.43 -9.03
N GLY A 41 7.27 -17.76 -9.27
CA GLY A 41 8.07 -17.97 -10.49
C GLY A 41 8.62 -19.40 -10.59
N GLN A 42 9.14 -19.96 -9.50
CA GLN A 42 9.64 -21.34 -9.45
C GLN A 42 8.54 -22.37 -9.71
N ASN A 43 7.39 -22.23 -9.03
CA ASN A 43 6.28 -23.17 -9.19
C ASN A 43 5.57 -23.01 -10.54
N PHE A 44 5.57 -21.81 -11.12
CA PHE A 44 5.04 -21.58 -12.46
C PHE A 44 5.91 -22.27 -13.52
N GLY A 45 7.25 -22.18 -13.42
CA GLY A 45 8.16 -22.90 -14.29
C GLY A 45 8.07 -24.42 -14.15
N ALA A 46 7.73 -24.92 -12.95
CA ALA A 46 7.53 -26.34 -12.68
C ALA A 46 6.10 -26.84 -12.95
N VAL A 47 5.19 -25.98 -13.46
CA VAL A 47 3.77 -26.29 -13.74
C VAL A 47 3.01 -26.77 -12.48
N LYS A 48 3.44 -26.33 -11.28
CA LYS A 48 2.85 -26.71 -9.99
C LYS A 48 1.86 -25.62 -9.51
N TYR A 49 0.77 -25.50 -10.20
CA TYR A 49 -0.18 -24.40 -10.01
C TYR A 49 -0.84 -24.39 -8.61
N ASP A 50 -1.15 -25.56 -8.03
CA ASP A 50 -1.73 -25.64 -6.67
C ASP A 50 -0.79 -25.02 -5.62
N ARG A 51 0.53 -25.21 -5.78
CA ARG A 51 1.53 -24.59 -4.89
C ARG A 51 1.61 -23.08 -5.04
N ILE A 52 1.34 -22.55 -6.24
CA ILE A 52 1.25 -21.09 -6.45
C ILE A 52 0.09 -20.53 -5.64
N ARG A 53 -1.08 -21.16 -5.72
CA ARG A 53 -2.26 -20.76 -4.98
C ARG A 53 -2.02 -20.79 -3.46
N GLU A 54 -1.50 -21.90 -2.97
CA GLU A 54 -1.20 -22.09 -1.56
C GLU A 54 -0.21 -21.03 -1.05
N GLY A 55 0.92 -20.87 -1.75
CA GLY A 55 1.94 -19.89 -1.40
C GLY A 55 1.43 -18.46 -1.43
N TYR A 56 0.62 -18.09 -2.42
CA TYR A 56 -0.01 -16.77 -2.49
C TYR A 56 -0.92 -16.51 -1.29
N LEU A 57 -1.79 -17.46 -0.92
CA LEU A 57 -2.69 -17.31 0.22
C LEU A 57 -1.93 -17.25 1.56
N ILE A 58 -0.84 -18.02 1.69
CA ILE A 58 0.05 -17.96 2.86
C ILE A 58 0.70 -16.58 2.95
N CYS A 59 1.29 -16.08 1.85
CA CYS A 59 1.89 -14.75 1.82
C CYS A 59 0.86 -13.64 2.15
N LEU A 60 -0.35 -13.72 1.60
CA LEU A 60 -1.43 -12.78 1.93
C LEU A 60 -1.79 -12.80 3.41
N LYS A 61 -1.97 -13.99 3.98
CA LYS A 61 -2.32 -14.17 5.40
C LYS A 61 -1.25 -13.54 6.30
N TYR A 62 0.00 -13.91 6.11
CA TYR A 62 1.10 -13.39 6.93
C TYR A 62 1.37 -11.90 6.66
N GLY A 63 1.25 -11.45 5.42
CA GLY A 63 1.35 -10.04 5.05
C GLY A 63 0.30 -9.19 5.74
N LEU A 64 -0.96 -9.65 5.76
CA LEU A 64 -2.04 -8.98 6.48
C LEU A 64 -1.79 -8.93 8.00
N ILE A 65 -1.40 -10.06 8.61
CA ILE A 65 -1.11 -10.11 10.05
C ILE A 65 0.01 -9.13 10.40
N LEU A 66 1.13 -9.18 9.66
CA LEU A 66 2.26 -8.29 9.88
C LEU A 66 1.88 -6.81 9.77
N MET A 67 1.11 -6.48 8.73
CA MET A 67 0.75 -5.08 8.50
C MET A 67 -0.36 -4.58 9.42
N VAL A 68 -1.26 -5.44 9.88
CA VAL A 68 -2.21 -5.07 10.95
C VAL A 68 -1.46 -4.80 12.25
N CYS A 69 -0.52 -5.66 12.65
CA CYS A 69 0.31 -5.41 13.82
C CYS A 69 1.16 -4.15 13.66
N GLY A 70 1.81 -3.97 12.49
CA GLY A 70 2.59 -2.78 12.17
C GLY A 70 1.75 -1.50 12.16
N SER A 71 0.52 -1.57 11.64
CA SER A 71 -0.44 -0.47 11.61
C SER A 71 -0.84 -0.04 13.03
N LEU A 72 -1.18 -0.98 13.91
CA LEU A 72 -1.50 -0.68 15.29
C LEU A 72 -0.28 -0.06 16.01
N PHE A 73 0.90 -0.62 15.80
CA PHE A 73 2.14 -0.11 16.36
C PHE A 73 2.44 1.32 15.87
N LEU A 74 2.22 1.59 14.57
CA LEU A 74 2.38 2.91 13.99
C LEU A 74 1.35 3.90 14.53
N TYR A 75 0.08 3.51 14.63
CA TYR A 75 -1.00 4.37 15.07
C TYR A 75 -0.81 4.84 16.51
N PHE A 76 -0.56 3.90 17.41
CA PHE A 76 -0.37 4.22 18.84
C PHE A 76 1.02 4.76 19.15
N GLY A 77 2.04 4.33 18.41
CA GLY A 77 3.43 4.76 18.60
C GLY A 77 3.81 6.04 17.87
N ALA A 78 2.95 6.62 17.05
CA ALA A 78 3.27 7.75 16.18
C ALA A 78 3.98 8.91 16.91
N GLY A 79 3.46 9.30 18.08
CA GLY A 79 4.05 10.37 18.88
C GLY A 79 5.44 10.05 19.43
N TYR A 80 5.66 8.81 19.84
CA TYR A 80 6.96 8.34 20.31
C TYR A 80 7.99 8.32 19.17
N PHE A 81 7.59 7.79 18.01
CA PHE A 81 8.47 7.72 16.85
C PHE A 81 8.88 9.11 16.36
N MET A 82 7.94 10.05 16.27
CA MET A 82 8.26 11.41 15.84
C MET A 82 9.26 12.08 16.78
N LYS A 83 9.11 11.90 18.11
CA LYS A 83 10.01 12.46 19.11
C LYS A 83 11.44 11.93 19.05
N ILE A 84 11.68 10.77 18.45
CA ILE A 84 13.05 10.24 18.24
C ILE A 84 13.82 11.11 17.23
N PHE A 85 13.13 11.75 16.29
CA PHE A 85 13.74 12.47 15.18
C PHE A 85 13.75 14.00 15.32
N THR A 86 12.87 14.56 16.15
CA THR A 86 12.74 16.01 16.33
C THR A 86 12.10 16.38 17.65
N ASP A 87 12.47 17.55 18.19
CA ASP A 87 11.87 18.15 19.38
C ASP A 87 10.86 19.25 19.02
N ASP A 88 10.72 19.61 17.73
CA ASP A 88 9.78 20.63 17.29
C ASP A 88 8.32 20.14 17.39
N ILE A 89 7.58 20.74 18.30
CA ILE A 89 6.18 20.37 18.61
C ILE A 89 5.28 20.48 17.36
N SER A 90 5.52 21.47 16.50
CA SER A 90 4.73 21.69 15.29
C SER A 90 4.97 20.58 14.26
N VAL A 91 6.24 20.17 14.11
CA VAL A 91 6.65 19.05 13.24
C VAL A 91 6.08 17.73 13.78
N ILE A 92 6.17 17.51 15.10
CA ILE A 92 5.65 16.30 15.75
C ILE A 92 4.14 16.18 15.55
N SER A 93 3.38 17.23 15.82
CA SER A 93 1.92 17.20 15.72
C SER A 93 1.44 16.90 14.30
N THR A 94 2.06 17.54 13.30
CA THR A 94 1.75 17.30 11.89
C THR A 94 2.14 15.90 11.46
N GLY A 95 3.30 15.40 11.88
CA GLY A 95 3.78 14.05 11.58
C GLY A 95 2.92 12.94 12.21
N ILE A 96 2.41 13.15 13.44
CA ILE A 96 1.47 12.21 14.08
C ILE A 96 0.22 12.05 13.23
N HIS A 97 -0.39 13.13 12.77
CA HIS A 97 -1.59 13.07 11.91
C HIS A 97 -1.31 12.27 10.63
N TYR A 98 -0.16 12.51 9.98
CA TYR A 98 0.22 11.73 8.82
C TYR A 98 0.35 10.24 9.13
N LEU A 99 1.11 9.87 10.18
CA LEU A 99 1.34 8.48 10.56
C LEU A 99 0.05 7.74 10.94
N GLN A 100 -0.88 8.42 11.60
CA GLN A 100 -2.19 7.85 11.92
C GLN A 100 -3.02 7.56 10.66
N ILE A 101 -2.98 8.45 9.66
CA ILE A 101 -3.65 8.22 8.38
C ILE A 101 -2.95 7.09 7.62
N ALA A 102 -1.61 7.08 7.57
CA ALA A 102 -0.83 6.02 6.96
C ALA A 102 -1.14 4.65 7.58
N ALA A 103 -1.30 4.58 8.90
CA ALA A 103 -1.68 3.37 9.60
C ALA A 103 -3.03 2.81 9.14
N LEU A 104 -3.99 3.63 8.71
CA LEU A 104 -5.30 3.16 8.25
C LEU A 104 -5.25 2.43 6.90
N PHE A 105 -4.32 2.81 6.01
CA PHE A 105 -4.18 2.12 4.72
C PHE A 105 -3.06 1.09 4.69
N ALA A 106 -2.15 1.09 5.65
CA ALA A 106 -1.03 0.15 5.73
C ALA A 106 -1.46 -1.34 5.62
N PRO A 107 -2.55 -1.81 6.26
CA PRO A 107 -2.98 -3.20 6.14
C PRO A 107 -3.38 -3.64 4.73
N ILE A 108 -3.78 -2.72 3.86
CA ILE A 108 -4.20 -3.08 2.50
C ILE A 108 -3.03 -3.18 1.52
N LEU A 109 -1.89 -2.57 1.82
CA LEU A 109 -0.71 -2.56 0.96
C LEU A 109 -0.16 -3.95 0.64
N PRO A 110 -0.06 -4.91 1.59
CA PRO A 110 0.40 -6.25 1.26
C PRO A 110 -0.54 -6.97 0.29
N VAL A 111 -1.84 -6.71 0.32
CA VAL A 111 -2.77 -7.32 -0.62
C VAL A 111 -2.44 -6.92 -2.05
N LEU A 112 -2.17 -5.64 -2.28
CA LEU A 112 -1.76 -5.14 -3.59
C LEU A 112 -0.38 -5.67 -3.99
N ASN A 113 0.63 -5.50 -3.12
CA ASN A 113 2.01 -5.83 -3.45
C ASN A 113 2.23 -7.33 -3.67
N ILE A 114 1.64 -8.19 -2.85
CA ILE A 114 1.73 -9.65 -3.01
C ILE A 114 0.97 -10.10 -4.27
N SER A 115 -0.14 -9.45 -4.61
CA SER A 115 -0.86 -9.71 -5.87
C SER A 115 -0.04 -9.27 -7.09
N ILE A 116 0.70 -8.17 -6.99
CA ILE A 116 1.68 -7.72 -7.99
C ILE A 116 2.76 -8.78 -8.18
N ALA A 117 3.34 -9.29 -7.09
CA ALA A 117 4.35 -10.35 -7.12
C ALA A 117 3.83 -11.62 -7.79
N LEU A 118 2.59 -12.01 -7.49
CA LEU A 118 1.94 -13.14 -8.15
C LEU A 118 1.87 -12.95 -9.67
N MET A 119 1.37 -11.78 -10.15
CA MET A 119 1.25 -11.51 -11.59
C MET A 119 2.61 -11.47 -12.29
N GLN A 120 3.63 -10.92 -11.65
CA GLN A 120 5.00 -10.94 -12.17
C GLN A 120 5.56 -12.37 -12.22
N GLY A 121 5.35 -13.18 -11.17
CA GLY A 121 5.79 -14.56 -11.09
C GLY A 121 5.18 -15.48 -12.14
N VAL A 122 3.92 -15.26 -12.53
CA VAL A 122 3.24 -15.99 -13.62
C VAL A 122 3.52 -15.39 -15.01
N LYS A 123 4.54 -14.55 -15.14
CA LYS A 123 4.97 -13.92 -16.41
C LYS A 123 3.90 -13.04 -17.07
N LYS A 124 3.03 -12.41 -16.28
CA LYS A 124 2.01 -11.48 -16.76
C LYS A 124 2.20 -10.05 -16.17
N PRO A 125 3.39 -9.42 -16.29
CA PRO A 125 3.70 -8.14 -15.65
C PRO A 125 2.89 -6.97 -16.21
N ILE A 126 2.32 -7.10 -17.40
CA ILE A 126 1.56 -6.02 -18.03
C ILE A 126 0.39 -5.52 -17.16
N TYR A 127 -0.30 -6.44 -16.46
CA TYR A 127 -1.38 -6.07 -15.54
C TYR A 127 -0.88 -5.27 -14.33
N THR A 128 0.36 -5.54 -13.92
CA THR A 128 1.02 -4.81 -12.85
C THR A 128 1.32 -3.37 -13.26
N VAL A 129 1.78 -3.18 -14.50
CA VAL A 129 2.04 -1.83 -15.05
C VAL A 129 0.75 -1.02 -15.09
N PHE A 130 -0.36 -1.62 -15.58
CA PHE A 130 -1.65 -0.92 -15.64
C PHE A 130 -2.14 -0.49 -14.26
N ILE A 131 -2.08 -1.36 -13.26
CA ILE A 131 -2.56 -1.00 -11.92
C ILE A 131 -1.66 0.03 -11.25
N SER A 132 -0.33 -0.04 -11.46
CA SER A 132 0.61 0.95 -10.94
C SER A 132 0.40 2.32 -11.58
N LEU A 133 0.21 2.39 -12.89
CA LEU A 133 -0.13 3.64 -13.58
C LEU A 133 -1.47 4.21 -13.09
N PHE A 134 -2.47 3.36 -12.93
CA PHE A 134 -3.74 3.79 -12.37
C PHE A 134 -3.57 4.36 -10.96
N LYS A 135 -2.90 3.62 -10.07
CA LYS A 135 -2.72 4.01 -8.67
C LYS A 135 -1.90 5.30 -8.52
N GLU A 136 -0.73 5.37 -9.17
CA GLU A 136 0.25 6.44 -8.93
C GLU A 136 -0.01 7.69 -9.77
N VAL A 137 -0.65 7.57 -10.92
CA VAL A 137 -0.81 8.68 -11.87
C VAL A 137 -2.30 8.99 -12.12
N VAL A 138 -3.00 8.13 -12.83
CA VAL A 138 -4.34 8.43 -13.33
C VAL A 138 -5.37 8.54 -12.21
N GLY A 139 -5.44 7.52 -11.36
CA GLY A 139 -6.41 7.47 -10.25
C GLY A 139 -6.10 8.52 -9.21
N ALA A 140 -4.81 8.70 -8.85
CA ALA A 140 -4.39 9.72 -7.93
C ALA A 140 -4.72 11.13 -8.45
N ALA A 141 -4.35 11.44 -9.70
CA ALA A 141 -4.60 12.76 -10.28
C ALA A 141 -6.12 13.08 -10.34
N ILE A 142 -6.94 12.14 -10.83
CA ILE A 142 -8.38 12.34 -10.98
C ILE A 142 -9.06 12.50 -9.61
N ILE A 143 -8.80 11.57 -8.68
CA ILE A 143 -9.50 11.55 -7.38
C ILE A 143 -9.06 12.72 -6.51
N ILE A 144 -7.76 13.03 -6.48
CA ILE A 144 -7.25 14.17 -5.72
C ILE A 144 -7.78 15.48 -6.31
N TRP A 145 -7.77 15.62 -7.64
CA TRP A 145 -8.32 16.82 -8.30
C TRP A 145 -9.81 17.00 -7.95
N LEU A 146 -10.60 15.94 -8.05
CA LEU A 146 -12.04 15.98 -7.74
C LEU A 146 -12.31 16.36 -6.29
N LEU A 147 -11.59 15.75 -5.35
CA LEU A 147 -11.79 16.01 -3.92
C LEU A 147 -11.26 17.39 -3.49
N CYS A 148 -10.07 17.76 -3.95
CA CYS A 148 -9.42 19.00 -3.53
C CYS A 148 -10.06 20.24 -4.19
N PHE A 149 -10.36 20.16 -5.49
CA PHE A 149 -10.81 21.33 -6.27
C PHE A 149 -12.33 21.36 -6.47
N TYR A 150 -12.95 20.25 -6.90
CA TYR A 150 -14.38 20.23 -7.18
C TYR A 150 -15.23 20.21 -5.89
N LEU A 151 -14.87 19.37 -4.92
CA LEU A 151 -15.57 19.24 -3.64
C LEU A 151 -15.02 20.18 -2.53
N ASN A 152 -13.99 20.98 -2.82
CA ASN A 152 -13.38 21.95 -1.90
C ASN A 152 -12.88 21.40 -0.56
N TYR A 153 -12.56 20.10 -0.48
CA TYR A 153 -12.02 19.49 0.76
C TYR A 153 -10.57 19.88 1.07
N LYS A 154 -9.92 20.71 0.21
CA LYS A 154 -8.56 21.22 0.42
C LYS A 154 -7.58 20.08 0.79
N LEU A 155 -6.80 20.28 1.86
CA LEU A 155 -5.79 19.30 2.32
C LEU A 155 -6.41 17.98 2.80
N GLN A 156 -7.59 18.00 3.41
CA GLN A 156 -8.30 16.77 3.81
C GLN A 156 -8.70 15.93 2.60
N GLY A 157 -9.04 16.57 1.47
CA GLY A 157 -9.33 15.88 0.21
C GLY A 157 -8.15 15.08 -0.32
N LEU A 158 -6.92 15.56 -0.11
CA LEU A 158 -5.71 14.81 -0.49
C LEU A 158 -5.59 13.50 0.29
N TRP A 159 -5.75 13.53 1.60
CA TRP A 159 -5.65 12.33 2.44
C TRP A 159 -6.73 11.30 2.15
N VAL A 160 -7.98 11.77 2.05
CA VAL A 160 -9.12 10.92 1.68
C VAL A 160 -8.94 10.37 0.26
N GLY A 161 -8.42 11.18 -0.66
CA GLY A 161 -8.11 10.76 -2.03
C GLY A 161 -7.10 9.61 -2.08
N ILE A 162 -6.02 9.69 -1.32
CA ILE A 162 -5.02 8.63 -1.22
C ILE A 162 -5.66 7.33 -0.69
N LEU A 163 -6.49 7.40 0.35
CA LEU A 163 -7.21 6.24 0.86
C LEU A 163 -8.08 5.60 -0.21
N ILE A 164 -8.92 6.39 -0.87
CA ILE A 164 -9.84 5.90 -1.91
C ILE A 164 -9.08 5.24 -3.06
N VAL A 165 -8.01 5.87 -3.55
CA VAL A 165 -7.19 5.32 -4.64
C VAL A 165 -6.59 3.98 -4.27
N ASN A 166 -6.03 3.84 -3.06
CA ASN A 166 -5.43 2.59 -2.61
C ASN A 166 -6.47 1.46 -2.50
N TYR A 167 -7.61 1.71 -1.86
CA TYR A 167 -8.67 0.70 -1.74
C TYR A 167 -9.26 0.32 -3.10
N LEU A 168 -9.52 1.29 -3.97
CA LEU A 168 -10.04 1.05 -5.31
C LEU A 168 -9.05 0.24 -6.15
N SER A 169 -7.77 0.58 -6.09
CA SER A 169 -6.70 -0.16 -6.78
C SER A 169 -6.64 -1.62 -6.35
N VAL A 170 -6.78 -1.90 -5.06
CA VAL A 170 -6.79 -3.29 -4.56
C VAL A 170 -8.01 -4.05 -5.08
N ILE A 171 -9.20 -3.47 -5.04
CA ILE A 171 -10.42 -4.12 -5.53
C ILE A 171 -10.31 -4.45 -7.01
N ILE A 172 -9.90 -3.47 -7.82
CA ILE A 172 -9.70 -3.65 -9.27
C ILE A 172 -8.66 -4.74 -9.53
N PHE A 173 -7.54 -4.69 -8.82
CA PHE A 173 -6.45 -5.62 -9.07
C PHE A 173 -6.77 -7.05 -8.62
N LEU A 174 -7.45 -7.23 -7.50
CA LEU A 174 -7.93 -8.56 -7.07
C LEU A 174 -8.90 -9.16 -8.10
N PHE A 175 -9.75 -8.35 -8.71
CA PHE A 175 -10.62 -8.81 -9.80
C PHE A 175 -9.80 -9.28 -11.02
N ILE A 176 -8.80 -8.50 -11.44
CA ILE A 176 -7.88 -8.85 -12.53
C ILE A 176 -7.14 -10.15 -12.20
N VAL A 177 -6.56 -10.24 -11.00
CA VAL A 177 -5.82 -11.43 -10.54
C VAL A 177 -6.71 -12.67 -10.56
N ASN A 178 -7.92 -12.58 -10.02
CA ASN A 178 -8.86 -13.71 -10.02
C ASN A 178 -9.21 -14.18 -11.43
N ASN A 179 -9.47 -13.25 -12.35
CA ASN A 179 -9.78 -13.58 -13.75
C ASN A 179 -8.58 -14.23 -14.45
N GLN A 180 -7.37 -13.70 -14.24
CA GLN A 180 -6.16 -14.25 -14.84
C GLN A 180 -5.79 -15.62 -14.27
N MET A 181 -6.03 -15.85 -12.98
CA MET A 181 -5.81 -17.16 -12.38
C MET A 181 -6.82 -18.20 -12.85
N LYS A 182 -8.10 -17.83 -13.02
CA LYS A 182 -9.10 -18.71 -13.65
C LYS A 182 -8.71 -19.14 -15.05
N SER A 183 -8.12 -18.25 -15.86
CA SER A 183 -7.64 -18.59 -17.21
C SER A 183 -6.49 -19.60 -17.20
N LEU A 184 -5.79 -19.79 -16.06
CA LEU A 184 -4.75 -20.79 -15.83
C LEU A 184 -5.27 -22.07 -15.16
N GLY A 185 -6.59 -22.21 -15.01
CA GLY A 185 -7.21 -23.33 -14.31
C GLY A 185 -7.16 -23.24 -12.78
N LEU A 186 -6.76 -22.07 -12.24
CA LEU A 186 -6.62 -21.83 -10.82
C LEU A 186 -7.77 -20.98 -10.29
N GLU A 187 -8.60 -21.56 -9.43
CA GLU A 187 -9.58 -20.79 -8.66
C GLU A 187 -8.97 -20.41 -7.28
N ILE A 188 -8.47 -19.16 -7.16
CA ILE A 188 -7.81 -18.70 -5.94
C ILE A 188 -8.75 -18.77 -4.73
N PHE A 189 -10.03 -18.42 -4.91
CA PHE A 189 -11.01 -18.29 -3.84
C PHE A 189 -12.00 -19.46 -3.75
N ARG A 190 -11.73 -20.60 -4.39
CA ARG A 190 -12.58 -21.79 -4.22
C ARG A 190 -12.37 -22.37 -2.81
N ARG A 191 -13.43 -22.39 -1.99
CA ARG A 191 -13.46 -23.20 -0.76
C ARG A 191 -13.34 -24.68 -1.15
N LYS A 192 -12.41 -25.41 -0.54
CA LYS A 192 -12.42 -26.88 -0.50
C LYS A 192 -13.60 -27.32 0.31
#